data_69f82008c2552f3e2b3d57630641bd4c
#
_entry.id   69f82008c2552f3e2b3d57630641bd4c
#
_cell.length_a   1.000
_cell.length_b   1.000
_cell.length_c   1.000
_cell.angle_alpha   90.00
_cell.angle_beta   90.00
_cell.angle_gamma   90.00
#
_symmetry.space_group_name_H-M   'P 1'
#
loop_
_entity.id
_entity.type
_entity.pdbx_description
1 polymer ?
#
loop_
_entity_poly.entity_id
_entity_poly.type
_entity_poly.pdbx_seq_one_letter_code
_entity_poly.pdbx_strand_id
1 'polypeptide(L)'
;MPTFVYMTRCDGCGHCVDICPSDIMHIDTTYRRAFNIEPNMCWECYACVKACPQFAIDCRGYADFAPLGHSVRVRREEDKATISWKIQFRDGREKNFVSPIRTTPWGSIKSPADYEPPSAEAMESQQLAHEPEALKVAALPALSRDRFKQGLG
;
A
#
# COMPACT_ATOMS: atom_id res chain seq x y z
N MET A 1 3.92 11.03 3.87
CA MET A 1 2.63 11.54 4.36
C MET A 1 2.31 10.98 5.71
N PRO A 2 1.75 11.76 6.58
CA PRO A 2 1.71 11.36 7.97
C PRO A 2 0.67 10.27 8.22
N THR A 3 1.11 9.23 8.88
CA THR A 3 0.22 8.39 9.67
C THR A 3 -0.41 9.24 10.77
N PHE A 4 -1.71 9.13 10.91
CA PHE A 4 -2.46 9.77 11.98
C PHE A 4 -2.81 8.74 13.04
N VAL A 5 -2.47 9.02 14.29
CA VAL A 5 -2.78 8.15 15.42
C VAL A 5 -3.94 8.71 16.23
N TYR A 6 -5.00 7.91 16.40
CA TYR A 6 -6.11 8.24 17.28
C TYR A 6 -5.70 7.95 18.73
N MET A 7 -5.36 9.00 19.46
CA MET A 7 -4.88 8.92 20.85
C MET A 7 -5.86 8.22 21.78
N THR A 8 -7.16 8.34 21.53
CA THR A 8 -8.21 7.70 22.34
C THR A 8 -8.32 6.19 22.11
N ARG A 9 -7.80 5.67 21.00
CA ARG A 9 -7.82 4.23 20.68
C ARG A 9 -6.49 3.57 20.95
N CYS A 10 -5.40 4.33 20.85
CA CYS A 10 -4.06 3.80 21.02
C CYS A 10 -3.84 3.38 22.48
N ASP A 11 -3.40 2.15 22.71
CA ASP A 11 -3.03 1.62 24.02
C ASP A 11 -1.51 1.62 24.28
N GLY A 12 -0.70 2.00 23.28
CA GLY A 12 0.75 2.05 23.38
C GLY A 12 1.43 0.68 23.31
N CYS A 13 0.83 -0.30 22.61
CA CYS A 13 1.34 -1.67 22.50
C CYS A 13 2.69 -1.81 21.78
N GLY A 14 3.12 -0.83 20.98
CA GLY A 14 4.42 -0.83 20.29
C GLY A 14 4.45 -1.50 18.93
N HIS A 15 3.45 -2.26 18.50
CA HIS A 15 3.47 -3.01 17.23
C HIS A 15 3.77 -2.13 16.01
N CYS A 16 3.32 -0.87 16.03
CA CYS A 16 3.60 0.08 14.95
C CYS A 16 5.06 0.54 14.93
N VAL A 17 5.72 0.54 16.08
CA VAL A 17 7.16 0.84 16.20
C VAL A 17 7.96 -0.31 15.63
N ASP A 18 7.70 -1.54 16.09
CA ASP A 18 8.45 -2.73 15.68
C ASP A 18 8.38 -3.00 14.17
N ILE A 19 7.25 -2.65 13.53
CA ILE A 19 7.03 -2.97 12.12
C ILE A 19 7.40 -1.83 11.17
N CYS A 20 7.74 -0.63 11.68
CA CYS A 20 8.02 0.53 10.83
C CYS A 20 9.38 0.40 10.16
N PRO A 21 9.47 0.23 8.83
CA PRO A 21 10.75 0.05 8.15
C PRO A 21 11.59 1.34 8.06
N SER A 22 10.96 2.50 8.31
CA SER A 22 11.65 3.81 8.34
C SER A 22 11.99 4.26 9.76
N ASP A 23 11.64 3.47 10.78
CA ASP A 23 11.85 3.77 12.20
C ASP A 23 11.33 5.15 12.65
N ILE A 24 10.20 5.57 12.08
CA ILE A 24 9.59 6.88 12.36
C ILE A 24 8.39 6.81 13.31
N MET A 25 7.98 5.60 13.72
CA MET A 25 6.93 5.43 14.70
C MET A 25 7.55 5.22 16.07
N HIS A 26 7.18 6.05 17.03
CA HIS A 26 7.69 6.01 18.38
C HIS A 26 6.56 6.02 19.39
N ILE A 27 6.86 5.64 20.66
CA ILE A 27 5.93 5.76 21.78
C ILE A 27 6.34 6.96 22.64
N ASP A 28 5.41 7.88 22.84
CA ASP A 28 5.56 8.95 23.82
C ASP A 28 5.64 8.35 25.23
N THR A 29 6.69 8.70 25.97
CA THR A 29 6.97 8.13 27.28
C THR A 29 6.01 8.62 28.37
N THR A 30 5.44 9.81 28.19
CA THR A 30 4.53 10.43 29.15
C THR A 30 3.11 9.90 29.00
N TYR A 31 2.60 9.93 27.77
CA TYR A 31 1.21 9.55 27.49
C TYR A 31 1.08 8.08 27.07
N ARG A 32 2.21 7.40 26.80
CA ARG A 32 2.26 6.03 26.30
C ARG A 32 1.37 5.83 25.08
N ARG A 33 1.54 6.72 24.10
CA ARG A 33 0.82 6.70 22.84
C ARG A 33 1.79 6.75 21.67
N ALA A 34 1.46 6.07 20.60
CA ALA A 34 2.27 6.10 19.40
C ALA A 34 2.16 7.46 18.70
N PHE A 35 3.25 7.90 18.10
CA PHE A 35 3.28 9.08 17.26
C PHE A 35 4.34 8.92 16.17
N ASN A 36 4.23 9.70 15.12
CA ASN A 36 5.18 9.73 14.01
C ASN A 36 6.11 10.92 14.21
N ILE A 37 7.41 10.64 14.41
CA ILE A 37 8.42 11.67 14.68
C ILE A 37 8.86 12.42 13.43
N GLU A 38 8.77 11.78 12.25
CA GLU A 38 9.25 12.34 10.99
C GLU A 38 8.25 12.05 9.86
N PRO A 39 7.11 12.76 9.84
CA PRO A 39 6.03 12.49 8.89
C PRO A 39 6.44 12.51 7.41
N ASN A 40 7.44 13.35 7.06
CA ASN A 40 7.92 13.48 5.68
C ASN A 40 8.72 12.28 5.19
N MET A 41 9.22 11.46 6.10
CA MET A 41 9.95 10.22 5.78
C MET A 41 9.02 9.01 5.65
N CYS A 42 7.73 9.20 5.82
CA CYS A 42 6.74 8.14 5.66
C CYS A 42 6.49 7.85 4.17
N TRP A 43 6.80 6.66 3.74
CA TRP A 43 6.60 6.18 2.36
C TRP A 43 5.32 5.36 2.17
N GLU A 44 4.37 5.49 3.09
CA GLU A 44 3.01 4.95 2.97
C GLU A 44 2.93 3.42 2.77
N CYS A 45 3.80 2.66 3.40
CA CYS A 45 3.78 1.18 3.29
C CYS A 45 2.56 0.52 3.98
N TYR A 46 1.80 1.27 4.80
CA TYR A 46 0.64 0.82 5.56
C TYR A 46 0.93 -0.31 6.58
N ALA A 47 2.18 -0.64 6.84
CA ALA A 47 2.53 -1.72 7.75
C ALA A 47 1.99 -1.44 9.17
N CYS A 48 2.21 -0.24 9.72
CA CYS A 48 1.72 0.17 11.03
C CYS A 48 0.18 0.20 11.11
N VAL A 49 -0.49 0.60 10.02
CA VAL A 49 -1.97 0.61 9.94
C VAL A 49 -2.52 -0.81 10.03
N LYS A 50 -1.91 -1.75 9.29
CA LYS A 50 -2.30 -3.17 9.29
C LYS A 50 -1.97 -3.89 10.60
N ALA A 51 -0.86 -3.52 11.25
CA ALA A 51 -0.40 -4.16 12.48
C ALA A 51 -1.11 -3.66 13.74
N CYS A 52 -1.83 -2.54 13.66
CA CYS A 52 -2.47 -1.95 14.83
C CYS A 52 -3.69 -2.78 15.31
N PRO A 53 -3.65 -3.43 16.48
CA PRO A 53 -4.76 -4.24 16.96
C PRO A 53 -5.96 -3.37 17.39
N GLN A 54 -5.71 -2.10 17.73
CA GLN A 54 -6.73 -1.16 18.17
C GLN A 54 -7.34 -0.34 17.02
N PHE A 55 -6.90 -0.57 15.78
CA PHE A 55 -7.31 0.24 14.62
C PHE A 55 -7.17 1.75 14.88
N ALA A 56 -6.09 2.10 15.58
CA ALA A 56 -5.82 3.46 16.03
C ALA A 56 -5.02 4.28 15.02
N ILE A 57 -4.63 3.71 13.88
CA ILE A 57 -3.77 4.38 12.92
C ILE A 57 -4.47 4.45 11.57
N ASP A 58 -4.57 5.67 11.04
CA ASP A 58 -4.96 5.94 9.66
C ASP A 58 -3.77 6.54 8.90
N CYS A 59 -3.74 6.35 7.59
CA CYS A 59 -2.86 7.10 6.70
C CYS A 59 -3.68 8.20 6.03
N ARG A 60 -3.22 9.43 6.13
CA ARG A 60 -3.92 10.61 5.60
C ARG A 60 -3.00 11.41 4.70
N GLY A 61 -3.56 11.94 3.64
CA GLY A 61 -2.86 12.85 2.74
C GLY A 61 -2.63 12.29 1.35
N TYR A 62 -1.40 12.17 0.89
CA TYR A 62 -1.11 11.61 -0.42
C TYR A 62 -1.06 10.10 -0.34
N ALA A 63 -1.79 9.45 -1.22
CA ALA A 63 -1.62 8.03 -1.49
C ALA A 63 -1.67 7.83 -3.00
N ASP A 64 -0.95 6.87 -3.50
CA ASP A 64 -0.85 6.57 -4.93
C ASP A 64 -2.22 6.29 -5.57
N PHE A 65 -3.17 5.81 -4.75
CA PHE A 65 -4.50 5.41 -5.21
C PHE A 65 -5.64 6.29 -4.69
N ALA A 66 -5.35 7.35 -3.93
CA ALA A 66 -6.35 8.28 -3.43
C ALA A 66 -5.81 9.71 -3.34
N PRO A 67 -6.61 10.73 -3.69
CA PRO A 67 -6.16 12.11 -3.69
C PRO A 67 -5.99 12.67 -2.28
N LEU A 68 -5.28 13.78 -2.18
CA LEU A 68 -5.04 14.53 -0.94
C LEU A 68 -6.33 14.77 -0.15
N GLY A 69 -6.28 14.55 1.15
CA GLY A 69 -7.41 14.74 2.06
C GLY A 69 -8.31 13.51 2.23
N HIS A 70 -7.91 12.36 1.67
CA HIS A 70 -8.54 11.08 1.94
C HIS A 70 -8.13 10.50 3.30
N SER A 71 -8.82 9.47 3.73
CA SER A 71 -8.37 8.59 4.81
C SER A 71 -8.43 7.13 4.38
N VAL A 72 -7.47 6.34 4.81
CA VAL A 72 -7.41 4.91 4.54
C VAL A 72 -7.44 4.17 5.87
N ARG A 73 -8.45 3.34 6.05
CA ARG A 73 -8.59 2.45 7.19
C ARG A 73 -8.47 1.02 6.75
N VAL A 74 -7.78 0.25 7.55
CA VAL A 74 -7.56 -1.16 7.29
C VAL A 74 -8.02 -1.94 8.51
N ARG A 75 -8.86 -2.95 8.28
CA ARG A 75 -9.33 -3.86 9.32
C ARG A 75 -8.96 -5.28 8.95
N ARG A 76 -8.24 -5.93 9.83
CA ARG A 76 -7.94 -7.35 9.74
C ARG A 76 -9.10 -8.16 10.33
N GLU A 77 -9.62 -9.10 9.56
CA GLU A 77 -10.65 -10.05 9.99
C GLU A 77 -10.01 -11.44 10.02
N GLU A 78 -9.55 -11.83 11.21
CA GLU A 78 -8.80 -13.09 11.37
C GLU A 78 -9.66 -14.32 11.07
N ASP A 79 -10.93 -14.29 11.49
CA ASP A 79 -11.88 -15.39 11.25
C ASP A 79 -12.07 -15.71 9.77
N LYS A 80 -11.93 -14.70 8.91
CA LYS A 80 -12.09 -14.82 7.45
C LYS A 80 -10.76 -14.87 6.71
N ALA A 81 -9.65 -14.73 7.42
CA ALA A 81 -8.33 -14.56 6.84
C ALA A 81 -8.28 -13.48 5.74
N THR A 82 -8.92 -12.34 6.01
CA THR A 82 -9.02 -11.23 5.07
C THR A 82 -8.63 -9.90 5.70
N ILE A 83 -8.26 -8.95 4.86
CA ILE A 83 -8.07 -7.55 5.21
C ILE A 83 -9.08 -6.73 4.43
N SER A 84 -9.91 -6.00 5.14
CA SER A 84 -10.85 -5.04 4.58
C SER A 84 -10.22 -3.66 4.53
N TRP A 85 -10.27 -3.02 3.38
CA TRP A 85 -9.78 -1.69 3.13
C TRP A 85 -10.94 -0.75 2.92
N LYS A 86 -10.97 0.34 3.66
CA LYS A 86 -11.93 1.43 3.49
C LYS A 86 -11.19 2.71 3.18
N ILE A 87 -11.41 3.24 1.99
CA ILE A 87 -10.88 4.52 1.55
C ILE A 87 -12.02 5.52 1.55
N GLN A 88 -11.88 6.59 2.29
CA GLN A 88 -12.82 7.70 2.31
C GLN A 88 -12.20 8.89 1.62
N PHE A 89 -12.82 9.35 0.55
CA PHE A 89 -12.36 10.51 -0.21
C PHE A 89 -12.84 11.81 0.41
N ARG A 90 -12.17 12.91 0.07
CA ARG A 90 -12.50 14.24 0.55
C ARG A 90 -13.92 14.69 0.17
N ASP A 91 -14.43 14.27 -0.96
CA ASP A 91 -15.77 14.56 -1.48
C ASP A 91 -16.87 13.68 -0.87
N GLY A 92 -16.54 12.86 0.11
CA GLY A 92 -17.47 11.96 0.81
C GLY A 92 -17.67 10.60 0.14
N ARG A 93 -17.13 10.37 -1.06
CA ARG A 93 -17.16 9.03 -1.68
C ARG A 93 -16.37 8.04 -0.85
N GLU A 94 -16.81 6.78 -0.88
CA GLU A 94 -16.11 5.69 -0.24
C GLU A 94 -15.80 4.58 -1.25
N LYS A 95 -14.62 3.98 -1.09
CA LYS A 95 -14.23 2.77 -1.81
C LYS A 95 -13.86 1.71 -0.78
N ASN A 96 -14.47 0.55 -0.91
CA ASN A 96 -14.21 -0.60 -0.05
C ASN A 96 -13.75 -1.77 -0.91
N PHE A 97 -12.74 -2.48 -0.45
CA PHE A 97 -12.32 -3.73 -1.05
C PHE A 97 -11.74 -4.66 0.01
N VAL A 98 -11.70 -5.94 -0.31
CA VAL A 98 -11.21 -6.98 0.60
C VAL A 98 -10.13 -7.76 -0.11
N SER A 99 -9.03 -7.98 0.57
CA SER A 99 -7.93 -8.82 0.09
C SER A 99 -7.69 -9.99 1.04
N PRO A 100 -7.32 -11.17 0.53
CA PRO A 100 -7.00 -12.31 1.37
C PRO A 100 -5.69 -12.06 2.12
N ILE A 101 -5.61 -12.62 3.34
CA ILE A 101 -4.36 -12.68 4.12
C ILE A 101 -3.70 -14.01 3.81
N ARG A 102 -2.38 -14.00 3.72
CA ARG A 102 -1.61 -15.23 3.67
C ARG A 102 -1.79 -16.00 4.98
N THR A 103 -2.29 -17.23 4.89
CA THR A 103 -2.49 -18.12 6.04
C THR A 103 -1.41 -19.19 6.15
N THR A 104 -0.58 -19.34 5.12
CA THR A 104 0.52 -20.32 5.12
C THR A 104 1.77 -19.75 5.76
N PRO A 105 2.51 -20.51 6.57
CA PRO A 105 3.76 -20.05 7.17
C PRO A 105 4.79 -19.57 6.14
N TRP A 106 5.65 -18.66 6.55
CA TRP A 106 6.80 -18.27 5.74
C TRP A 106 7.69 -19.48 5.47
N GLY A 107 8.16 -19.62 4.25
CA GLY A 107 8.97 -20.77 3.82
C GLY A 107 8.16 -21.99 3.37
N SER A 108 6.82 -21.98 3.49
CA SER A 108 5.96 -23.04 2.98
C SER A 108 5.63 -22.93 1.48
N ILE A 109 6.12 -21.89 0.81
CA ILE A 109 5.99 -21.76 -0.65
C ILE A 109 6.91 -22.79 -1.29
N LYS A 110 6.39 -23.54 -2.25
CA LYS A 110 7.18 -24.44 -3.07
C LYS A 110 8.32 -23.68 -3.76
N SER A 111 9.44 -24.35 -3.96
CA SER A 111 10.52 -23.81 -4.80
C SER A 111 9.96 -23.42 -6.18
N PRO A 112 10.45 -22.37 -6.82
CA PRO A 112 10.06 -22.04 -8.20
C PRO A 112 10.18 -23.23 -9.18
N ALA A 113 11.11 -24.14 -8.93
CA ALA A 113 11.30 -25.37 -9.73
C ALA A 113 10.15 -26.39 -9.57
N ASP A 114 9.35 -26.29 -8.49
CA ASP A 114 8.25 -27.22 -8.21
C ASP A 114 6.91 -26.75 -8.81
N TYR A 115 6.90 -25.61 -9.51
CA TYR A 115 5.74 -25.13 -10.23
C TYR A 115 5.82 -25.50 -11.70
N GLU A 116 4.71 -25.92 -12.25
CA GLU A 116 4.60 -26.06 -13.70
C GLU A 116 4.80 -24.68 -14.35
N PRO A 117 5.60 -24.57 -15.42
CA PRO A 117 5.72 -23.32 -16.14
C PRO A 117 4.35 -22.90 -16.67
N PRO A 118 4.00 -21.62 -16.61
CA PRO A 118 2.75 -21.14 -17.15
C PRO A 118 2.67 -21.42 -18.65
N SER A 119 1.48 -21.81 -19.13
CA SER A 119 1.27 -22.00 -20.56
C SER A 119 1.45 -20.67 -21.31
N ALA A 120 1.89 -20.74 -22.56
CA ALA A 120 2.00 -19.53 -23.41
C ALA A 120 0.67 -18.76 -23.48
N GLU A 121 -0.45 -19.48 -23.58
CA GLU A 121 -1.80 -18.91 -23.60
C GLU A 121 -2.14 -18.16 -22.29
N ALA A 122 -1.69 -18.66 -21.13
CA ALA A 122 -1.89 -18.00 -19.86
C ALA A 122 -1.07 -16.71 -19.76
N MET A 123 0.14 -16.68 -20.29
CA MET A 123 1.01 -15.51 -20.33
C MET A 123 0.49 -14.42 -21.28
N GLU A 124 -0.22 -14.79 -22.34
CA GLU A 124 -0.83 -13.89 -23.32
C GLU A 124 -2.30 -13.57 -23.00
N SER A 125 -2.80 -14.06 -21.86
CA SER A 125 -4.19 -13.82 -21.47
C SER A 125 -4.46 -12.34 -21.24
N GLN A 126 -5.68 -11.91 -21.58
CA GLN A 126 -6.14 -10.53 -21.34
C GLN A 126 -6.01 -10.11 -19.87
N GLN A 127 -6.02 -11.04 -18.94
CA GLN A 127 -5.87 -10.76 -17.51
C GLN A 127 -4.46 -10.29 -17.14
N LEU A 128 -3.44 -10.79 -17.82
CA LEU A 128 -2.03 -10.43 -17.56
C LEU A 128 -1.50 -9.38 -18.53
N ALA A 129 -2.03 -9.34 -19.76
CA ALA A 129 -1.56 -8.46 -20.84
C ALA A 129 -2.61 -7.40 -21.26
N HIS A 130 -3.59 -7.11 -20.40
CA HIS A 130 -4.63 -6.14 -20.73
C HIS A 130 -4.07 -4.72 -20.71
N GLU A 131 -3.87 -4.14 -21.89
CA GLU A 131 -3.73 -2.70 -22.05
C GLU A 131 -5.11 -2.04 -22.14
N PRO A 132 -5.43 -1.05 -21.30
CA PRO A 132 -6.65 -0.27 -21.43
C PRO A 132 -6.69 0.35 -22.85
N GLU A 133 -7.86 0.33 -23.50
CA GLU A 133 -8.00 0.87 -24.84
C GLU A 133 -7.55 2.33 -24.98
N ALA A 134 -7.66 3.10 -23.90
CA ALA A 134 -7.19 4.48 -23.83
C ALA A 134 -5.66 4.62 -23.97
N LEU A 135 -4.90 3.53 -23.77
CA LEU A 135 -3.44 3.50 -23.94
C LEU A 135 -2.99 2.87 -25.25
N LYS A 136 -3.91 2.39 -26.07
CA LYS A 136 -3.61 1.89 -27.42
C LYS A 136 -3.26 3.06 -28.32
N VAL A 137 -1.98 3.35 -28.43
CA VAL A 137 -1.45 4.30 -29.42
C VAL A 137 -1.25 3.54 -30.72
N ALA A 138 -1.93 3.94 -31.77
CA ALA A 138 -1.90 3.28 -33.07
C ALA A 138 -0.49 3.18 -33.69
N ALA A 139 0.41 4.08 -33.35
CA ALA A 139 1.86 4.00 -33.56
C ALA A 139 2.56 4.96 -32.61
N LEU A 140 3.54 4.48 -31.86
CA LEU A 140 4.48 5.36 -31.17
C LEU A 140 5.35 6.03 -32.25
N PRO A 141 5.43 7.37 -32.30
CA PRO A 141 6.35 8.03 -33.19
C PRO A 141 7.76 7.56 -32.87
N ALA A 142 8.51 7.12 -33.88
CA ALA A 142 9.90 6.76 -33.72
C ALA A 142 10.65 7.92 -33.07
N LEU A 143 11.18 7.71 -31.88
CA LEU A 143 12.03 8.69 -31.20
C LEU A 143 13.31 8.85 -32.04
N SER A 144 13.40 9.94 -32.82
CA SER A 144 14.63 10.25 -33.52
C SER A 144 15.69 10.63 -32.48
N ARG A 145 16.84 9.95 -32.54
CA ARG A 145 17.99 10.24 -31.65
C ARG A 145 18.49 11.69 -31.76
N ASP A 146 18.12 12.39 -32.81
CA ASP A 146 18.52 13.77 -33.06
C ASP A 146 17.79 14.79 -32.19
N ARG A 147 16.59 14.46 -31.67
CA ARG A 147 15.90 15.31 -30.69
C ARG A 147 16.61 15.38 -29.33
N PHE A 148 17.34 14.35 -28.95
CA PHE A 148 18.11 14.37 -27.69
C PHE A 148 19.36 15.24 -27.75
N LYS A 149 19.89 15.52 -28.93
CA LYS A 149 21.09 16.36 -29.11
C LYS A 149 20.79 17.85 -29.08
N GLN A 150 19.54 18.25 -29.30
CA GLN A 150 19.14 19.67 -29.35
C GLN A 150 18.71 20.25 -27.98
N GLY A 151 18.60 19.42 -26.94
CA GLY A 151 18.17 19.84 -25.59
C GLY A 151 19.30 19.99 -24.57
N LEU A 152 20.55 19.87 -24.95
CA LEU A 152 21.74 19.99 -24.09
C LEU A 152 22.68 21.12 -24.55
N GLY A 153 22.12 22.20 -25.06
CA GLY A 153 22.84 23.43 -25.37
C GLY A 153 22.44 24.56 -24.43
#